data_e450bdec5fe06399829ed0b80c004fe6
#
_entry.id   e450bdec5fe06399829ed0b80c004fe6
#
_cell.length_a   1.000
_cell.length_b   1.000
_cell.length_c   1.000
_cell.angle_alpha   90.00
_cell.angle_beta   90.00
_cell.angle_gamma   90.00
#
_symmetry.space_group_name_H-M   'P 1'
#
loop_
_entity.id
_entity.type
_entity.pdbx_description
1 polymer ?
#
loop_
_entity_poly.entity_id
_entity_poly.type
_entity_poly.pdbx_seq_one_letter_code
_entity_poly.pdbx_strand_id
1 'polypeptide(L)'
;MKKWGFLLLLTGLLCACAGVQEAQNLANCKFALRNVELTDYNLSSLGFEVVIAITNLNRKQPASLKHFEGKLTVNDEYMADVTLKDIRIEPNTVKNARAKLTVPMSAFNNKLLGLISMNSATLDYHLTGTMYFEGPLGVEIPVPVNIGRYGNGNF
;
A
#
# COMPACT_ATOMS: atom_id res chain seq x y z
N MET A 1 28.60 24.89 36.94
CA MET A 1 27.35 25.04 36.18
C MET A 1 27.48 24.85 34.66
N LYS A 2 28.66 24.89 34.07
CA LYS A 2 28.83 24.69 32.61
C LYS A 2 28.81 23.24 32.12
N LYS A 3 28.96 22.26 32.99
CA LYS A 3 29.00 20.82 32.61
C LYS A 3 27.65 20.16 32.42
N TRP A 4 26.58 20.69 32.97
CA TRP A 4 25.23 20.11 32.85
C TRP A 4 24.52 20.47 31.54
N GLY A 5 24.87 21.65 30.95
CA GLY A 5 24.31 22.03 29.66
C GLY A 5 24.79 21.15 28.50
N PHE A 6 26.04 20.63 28.60
CA PHE A 6 26.61 19.76 27.58
C PHE A 6 25.99 18.34 27.60
N LEU A 7 25.61 17.87 28.79
CA LEU A 7 24.97 16.55 28.94
C LEU A 7 23.56 16.54 28.36
N LEU A 8 22.78 17.61 28.53
CA LEU A 8 21.43 17.77 27.97
C LEU A 8 21.45 17.90 26.44
N LEU A 9 22.49 18.53 25.87
CA LEU A 9 22.65 18.63 24.42
C LEU A 9 22.99 17.27 23.78
N LEU A 10 23.79 16.44 24.48
CA LEU A 10 24.17 15.11 24.00
C LEU A 10 23.01 14.11 23.99
N THR A 11 22.10 14.19 24.98
CA THR A 11 20.90 13.32 25.03
C THR A 11 19.88 13.68 23.94
N GLY A 12 19.77 14.96 23.54
CA GLY A 12 18.92 15.39 22.45
C GLY A 12 19.36 14.86 21.06
N LEU A 13 20.68 14.74 20.84
CA LEU A 13 21.21 14.21 19.58
C LEU A 13 20.99 12.70 19.42
N LEU A 14 20.98 11.94 20.50
CA LEU A 14 20.77 10.48 20.44
C LEU A 14 19.33 10.08 20.09
N CYS A 15 18.34 10.88 20.50
CA CYS A 15 16.95 10.64 20.12
C CYS A 15 16.67 10.92 18.63
N ALA A 16 17.37 11.87 18.00
CA ALA A 16 17.19 12.20 16.59
C ALA A 16 17.65 11.05 15.66
N CYS A 17 18.71 10.31 16.05
CA CYS A 17 19.21 9.20 15.23
C CYS A 17 18.28 7.99 15.20
N ALA A 18 17.51 7.70 16.26
CA ALA A 18 16.59 6.57 16.31
C ALA A 18 15.42 6.75 15.34
N GLY A 19 14.86 7.95 15.24
CA GLY A 19 13.76 8.26 14.34
C GLY A 19 14.13 8.19 12.85
N VAL A 20 15.37 8.55 12.50
CA VAL A 20 15.86 8.48 11.12
C VAL A 20 16.07 7.03 10.68
N GLN A 21 16.55 6.16 11.56
CA GLN A 21 16.74 4.74 11.25
C GLN A 21 15.41 4.01 11.04
N GLU A 22 14.37 4.33 11.79
CA GLU A 22 13.05 3.70 11.63
C GLU A 22 12.35 4.16 10.34
N ALA A 23 12.44 5.43 10.00
CA ALA A 23 11.95 5.95 8.72
C ALA A 23 12.67 5.30 7.52
N GLN A 24 13.98 5.09 7.61
CA GLN A 24 14.76 4.38 6.59
C GLN A 24 14.38 2.88 6.52
N ASN A 25 14.03 2.25 7.64
CA ASN A 25 13.62 0.85 7.67
C ASN A 25 12.24 0.63 7.04
N LEU A 26 11.32 1.59 7.15
CA LEU A 26 10.01 1.54 6.51
C LEU A 26 10.08 1.84 5.00
N ALA A 27 11.03 2.68 4.58
CA ALA A 27 11.33 2.91 3.16
C ALA A 27 11.87 1.64 2.45
N ASN A 28 12.28 0.62 3.19
CA ASN A 28 12.73 -0.66 2.66
C ASN A 28 11.59 -1.68 2.45
N CYS A 29 10.34 -1.34 2.75
CA CYS A 29 9.21 -2.19 2.38
C CYS A 29 9.05 -2.21 0.86
N LYS A 30 8.86 -3.42 0.30
CA LYS A 30 8.52 -3.59 -1.12
C LYS A 30 7.03 -3.89 -1.26
N PHE A 31 6.45 -3.36 -2.32
CA PHE A 31 5.04 -3.52 -2.64
C PHE A 31 4.89 -4.16 -4.02
N ALA A 32 3.92 -5.06 -4.15
CA ALA A 32 3.57 -5.65 -5.45
C ALA A 32 2.05 -5.88 -5.53
N LEU A 33 1.46 -5.51 -6.65
CA LEU A 33 0.07 -5.83 -6.97
C LEU A 33 0.02 -7.29 -7.43
N ARG A 34 -0.53 -8.20 -6.61
CA ARG A 34 -0.57 -9.63 -6.87
C ARG A 34 -1.76 -10.04 -7.71
N ASN A 35 -2.92 -9.54 -7.37
CA ASN A 35 -4.15 -9.92 -8.04
C ASN A 35 -5.19 -8.80 -7.98
N VAL A 36 -5.97 -8.71 -9.04
CA VAL A 36 -7.23 -7.97 -9.09
C VAL A 36 -8.24 -8.92 -9.72
N GLU A 37 -9.23 -9.34 -8.95
CA GLU A 37 -10.18 -10.37 -9.34
C GLU A 37 -11.61 -9.88 -9.17
N LEU A 38 -12.46 -10.15 -10.17
CA LEU A 38 -13.89 -9.95 -10.06
C LEU A 38 -14.47 -11.05 -9.17
N THR A 39 -15.01 -10.69 -8.02
CA THR A 39 -15.51 -11.64 -7.01
C THR A 39 -17.02 -11.77 -7.01
N ASP A 40 -17.72 -10.72 -7.42
CA ASP A 40 -19.17 -10.68 -7.45
C ASP A 40 -19.66 -9.76 -8.57
N TYR A 41 -20.84 -10.06 -9.12
CA TYR A 41 -21.47 -9.18 -10.10
C TYR A 41 -22.99 -9.23 -9.97
N ASN A 42 -23.62 -8.08 -10.06
CA ASN A 42 -25.07 -7.96 -10.16
C ASN A 42 -25.43 -6.76 -11.06
N LEU A 43 -26.71 -6.55 -11.29
CA LEU A 43 -27.20 -5.49 -12.18
C LEU A 43 -26.87 -4.07 -11.71
N SER A 44 -26.52 -3.89 -10.45
CA SER A 44 -26.26 -2.58 -9.84
C SER A 44 -24.78 -2.32 -9.52
N SER A 45 -23.96 -3.37 -9.36
CA SER A 45 -22.56 -3.24 -8.94
C SER A 45 -21.69 -4.42 -9.33
N LEU A 46 -20.38 -4.18 -9.37
CA LEU A 46 -19.33 -5.19 -9.51
C LEU A 46 -18.49 -5.22 -8.23
N GLY A 47 -18.22 -6.42 -7.73
CA GLY A 47 -17.33 -6.67 -6.60
C GLY A 47 -15.95 -7.10 -7.08
N PHE A 48 -14.90 -6.51 -6.51
CA PHE A 48 -13.51 -6.86 -6.81
C PHE A 48 -12.74 -7.16 -5.52
N GLU A 49 -11.80 -8.08 -5.60
CA GLU A 49 -10.76 -8.27 -4.58
C GLU A 49 -9.40 -7.85 -5.14
N VAL A 50 -8.73 -6.92 -4.46
CA VAL A 50 -7.38 -6.47 -4.77
C VAL A 50 -6.43 -7.04 -3.73
N VAL A 51 -5.39 -7.75 -4.18
CA VAL A 51 -4.36 -8.34 -3.32
C VAL A 51 -3.03 -7.62 -3.52
N ILE A 52 -2.55 -6.99 -2.44
CA ILE A 52 -1.28 -6.28 -2.40
C ILE A 52 -0.32 -7.05 -1.51
N ALA A 53 0.81 -7.49 -2.07
CA ALA A 53 1.89 -8.06 -1.28
C ALA A 53 2.74 -6.93 -0.70
N ILE A 54 2.91 -6.93 0.62
CA ILE A 54 3.78 -6.02 1.36
C ILE A 54 4.91 -6.85 1.95
N THR A 55 6.14 -6.59 1.51
CA THR A 55 7.34 -7.29 1.99
C THR A 55 8.06 -6.38 2.98
N ASN A 56 8.19 -6.82 4.22
CA ASN A 56 9.02 -6.17 5.21
C ASN A 56 10.45 -6.75 5.13
N LEU A 57 11.38 -5.96 4.60
CA LEU A 57 12.79 -6.37 4.50
C LEU A 57 13.59 -6.16 5.80
N ASN A 58 13.00 -5.53 6.81
CA ASN A 58 13.63 -5.42 8.11
C ASN A 58 13.72 -6.81 8.77
N ARG A 59 14.89 -7.15 9.28
CA ARG A 59 15.14 -8.46 9.90
C ARG A 59 14.78 -8.51 11.39
N LYS A 60 14.58 -7.38 12.04
CA LYS A 60 14.43 -7.30 13.49
C LYS A 60 13.10 -6.70 13.94
N GLN A 61 12.51 -5.82 13.14
CA GLN A 61 11.34 -5.06 13.56
C GLN A 61 10.14 -5.30 12.63
N PRO A 62 8.94 -5.49 13.19
CA PRO A 62 7.72 -5.53 12.39
C PRO A 62 7.41 -4.15 11.81
N ALA A 63 6.68 -4.12 10.71
CA ALA A 63 6.10 -2.91 10.14
C ALA A 63 4.59 -2.91 10.41
N SER A 64 4.06 -1.81 10.92
CA SER A 64 2.62 -1.64 11.18
C SER A 64 2.04 -0.63 10.20
N LEU A 65 1.28 -1.10 9.22
CA LEU A 65 0.50 -0.26 8.32
C LEU A 65 -0.75 0.20 9.07
N LYS A 66 -0.89 1.49 9.29
CA LYS A 66 -2.09 2.09 9.89
C LYS A 66 -3.21 2.18 8.89
N HIS A 67 -2.93 2.78 7.74
CA HIS A 67 -3.89 2.83 6.65
C HIS A 67 -3.18 3.01 5.30
N PHE A 68 -3.88 2.64 4.24
CA PHE A 68 -3.54 2.91 2.86
C PHE A 68 -4.71 3.59 2.18
N GLU A 69 -4.42 4.61 1.44
CA GLU A 69 -5.36 5.32 0.57
C GLU A 69 -4.78 5.38 -0.83
N GLY A 70 -5.47 4.76 -1.78
CA GLY A 70 -4.99 4.68 -3.15
C GLY A 70 -6.11 4.61 -4.17
N LYS A 71 -5.71 4.71 -5.44
CA LYS A 71 -6.58 4.63 -6.61
C LYS A 71 -6.13 3.48 -7.49
N LEU A 72 -7.09 2.63 -7.84
CA LEU A 72 -6.91 1.57 -8.82
C LEU A 72 -7.38 2.08 -10.19
N THR A 73 -6.51 1.93 -11.19
CA THR A 73 -6.84 2.17 -12.60
C THR A 73 -6.71 0.88 -13.39
N VAL A 74 -7.42 0.77 -14.49
CA VAL A 74 -7.31 -0.30 -15.48
C VAL A 74 -7.14 0.32 -16.86
N ASN A 75 -6.05 -0.01 -17.57
CA ASN A 75 -5.66 0.61 -18.83
C ASN A 75 -5.76 2.15 -18.77
N ASP A 76 -5.24 2.74 -17.68
CA ASP A 76 -5.24 4.17 -17.35
C ASP A 76 -6.63 4.78 -17.05
N GLU A 77 -7.71 4.00 -17.06
CA GLU A 77 -9.02 4.46 -16.64
C GLU A 77 -9.25 4.24 -15.14
N TYR A 78 -9.72 5.27 -14.43
CA TYR A 78 -10.05 5.15 -13.00
C TYR A 78 -11.13 4.09 -12.77
N MET A 79 -10.89 3.20 -11.85
CA MET A 79 -11.81 2.12 -11.49
C MET A 79 -12.41 2.31 -10.10
N ALA A 80 -11.56 2.46 -9.07
CA ALA A 80 -12.03 2.55 -7.69
C ALA A 80 -10.95 3.10 -6.74
N ASP A 81 -11.40 3.59 -5.58
CA ASP A 81 -10.53 3.85 -4.45
C ASP A 81 -10.28 2.55 -3.66
N VAL A 82 -9.03 2.36 -3.25
CA VAL A 82 -8.59 1.20 -2.49
C VAL A 82 -8.14 1.66 -1.10
N THR A 83 -8.70 1.06 -0.07
CA THR A 83 -8.31 1.34 1.31
C THR A 83 -7.94 0.04 2.04
N LEU A 84 -6.91 0.14 2.89
CA LEU A 84 -6.51 -0.91 3.83
C LEU A 84 -6.33 -0.27 5.21
N LYS A 85 -6.50 -1.05 6.29
CA LYS A 85 -6.31 -0.58 7.66
C LYS A 85 -5.68 -1.66 8.54
N ASP A 86 -4.86 -1.21 9.49
CA ASP A 86 -4.38 -1.99 10.62
C ASP A 86 -3.75 -3.35 10.25
N ILE A 87 -2.71 -3.29 9.41
CA ILE A 87 -1.98 -4.50 8.97
C ILE A 87 -0.59 -4.52 9.59
N ARG A 88 -0.30 -5.59 10.32
CA ARG A 88 1.02 -5.87 10.86
C ARG A 88 1.76 -6.85 9.96
N ILE A 89 3.00 -6.50 9.62
CA ILE A 89 3.90 -7.29 8.78
C ILE A 89 5.12 -7.66 9.62
N GLU A 90 5.30 -8.94 9.91
CA GLU A 90 6.42 -9.42 10.72
C GLU A 90 7.77 -9.22 10.02
N PRO A 91 8.88 -9.22 10.78
CA PRO A 91 10.22 -9.05 10.22
C PRO A 91 10.53 -10.08 9.15
N ASN A 92 11.14 -9.65 8.05
CA ASN A 92 11.57 -10.50 6.94
C ASN A 92 10.47 -11.42 6.37
N THR A 93 9.22 -10.92 6.35
CA THR A 93 8.06 -11.65 5.81
C THR A 93 7.33 -10.87 4.75
N VAL A 94 6.49 -11.59 4.00
CA VAL A 94 5.52 -11.04 3.05
C VAL A 94 4.13 -11.18 3.62
N LYS A 95 3.37 -10.10 3.64
CA LYS A 95 1.95 -10.09 4.00
C LYS A 95 1.11 -9.77 2.76
N ASN A 96 0.16 -10.63 2.43
CA ASN A 96 -0.83 -10.35 1.39
C ASN A 96 -2.01 -9.61 2.03
N ALA A 97 -2.10 -8.32 1.77
CA ALA A 97 -3.21 -7.48 2.18
C ALA A 97 -4.32 -7.57 1.13
N ARG A 98 -5.57 -7.72 1.56
CA ARG A 98 -6.74 -7.86 0.69
C ARG A 98 -7.70 -6.70 0.91
N ALA A 99 -8.05 -6.02 -0.17
CA ALA A 99 -9.10 -5.01 -0.19
C ALA A 99 -10.27 -5.50 -1.03
N LYS A 100 -11.47 -5.47 -0.45
CA LYS A 100 -12.72 -5.74 -1.18
C LYS A 100 -13.34 -4.42 -1.60
N LEU A 101 -13.66 -4.31 -2.87
CA LEU A 101 -14.22 -3.11 -3.49
C LEU A 101 -15.59 -3.45 -4.05
N THR A 102 -16.54 -2.56 -3.89
CA THR A 102 -17.83 -2.62 -4.58
C THR A 102 -17.97 -1.36 -5.41
N VAL A 103 -18.03 -1.53 -6.72
CA VAL A 103 -18.09 -0.43 -7.67
C VAL A 103 -19.48 -0.42 -8.31
N PRO A 104 -20.28 0.65 -8.13
CA PRO A 104 -21.60 0.71 -8.74
C PRO A 104 -21.49 0.75 -10.27
N MET A 105 -22.39 0.07 -10.97
CA MET A 105 -22.42 0.02 -12.43
C MET A 105 -22.52 1.43 -13.07
N SER A 106 -23.12 2.38 -12.37
CA SER A 106 -23.19 3.79 -12.81
C SER A 106 -21.83 4.51 -12.82
N ALA A 107 -20.82 3.99 -12.11
CA ALA A 107 -19.46 4.53 -12.13
C ALA A 107 -18.66 4.07 -13.36
N PHE A 108 -19.15 3.06 -14.09
CA PHE A 108 -18.49 2.55 -15.28
C PHE A 108 -18.94 3.32 -16.52
N ASN A 109 -18.00 3.88 -17.23
CA ASN A 109 -18.24 4.36 -18.59
C ASN A 109 -18.22 3.19 -19.60
N ASN A 110 -18.71 3.41 -20.81
CA ASN A 110 -18.76 2.38 -21.86
C ASN A 110 -17.37 1.79 -22.18
N LYS A 111 -16.31 2.57 -22.02
CA LYS A 111 -14.93 2.15 -22.26
C LYS A 111 -14.49 1.16 -21.19
N LEU A 112 -14.74 1.47 -19.92
CA LEU A 112 -14.39 0.61 -18.80
C LEU A 112 -15.19 -0.70 -18.81
N LEU A 113 -16.48 -0.67 -19.13
CA LEU A 113 -17.31 -1.86 -19.32
C LEU A 113 -16.78 -2.75 -20.45
N GLY A 114 -16.36 -2.15 -21.56
CA GLY A 114 -15.71 -2.87 -22.65
C GLY A 114 -14.42 -3.57 -22.22
N LEU A 115 -13.60 -2.92 -21.42
CA LEU A 115 -12.36 -3.48 -20.89
C LEU A 115 -12.60 -4.67 -19.95
N ILE A 116 -13.57 -4.55 -19.04
CA ILE A 116 -13.89 -5.63 -18.07
C ILE A 116 -14.48 -6.86 -18.76
N SER A 117 -15.20 -6.67 -19.89
CA SER A 117 -15.72 -7.77 -20.70
C SER A 117 -14.63 -8.52 -21.49
N MET A 118 -13.44 -7.93 -21.63
CA MET A 118 -12.27 -8.57 -22.23
C MET A 118 -11.65 -9.56 -21.23
N ASN A 119 -10.88 -10.52 -21.77
CA ASN A 119 -10.18 -11.48 -20.93
C ASN A 119 -9.25 -10.73 -19.95
N SER A 120 -9.45 -10.93 -18.65
CA SER A 120 -8.69 -10.28 -17.59
C SER A 120 -7.17 -10.42 -17.70
N ALA A 121 -6.69 -11.42 -18.45
CA ALA A 121 -5.28 -11.64 -18.74
C ALA A 121 -4.62 -10.53 -19.60
N THR A 122 -5.40 -9.65 -20.23
CA THR A 122 -4.90 -8.56 -21.09
C THR A 122 -5.07 -7.17 -20.47
N LEU A 123 -5.57 -7.09 -19.23
CA LEU A 123 -5.81 -5.82 -18.55
C LEU A 123 -4.58 -5.39 -17.75
N ASP A 124 -4.20 -4.13 -17.93
CA ASP A 124 -3.12 -3.50 -17.16
C ASP A 124 -3.72 -2.78 -15.97
N TYR A 125 -3.42 -3.29 -14.77
CA TYR A 125 -3.85 -2.68 -13.52
C TYR A 125 -2.73 -1.85 -12.93
N HIS A 126 -3.08 -0.64 -12.45
CA HIS A 126 -2.15 0.24 -11.74
C HIS A 126 -2.77 0.72 -10.43
N LEU A 127 -1.99 0.63 -9.36
CA LEU A 127 -2.37 1.10 -8.03
C LEU A 127 -1.41 2.18 -7.58
N THR A 128 -1.93 3.38 -7.37
CA THR A 128 -1.18 4.54 -6.89
C THR A 128 -1.78 5.05 -5.59
N GLY A 129 -0.95 5.52 -4.65
CA GLY A 129 -1.45 6.05 -3.39
C GLY A 129 -0.37 6.23 -2.35
N THR A 130 -0.77 6.29 -1.08
CA THR A 130 0.15 6.44 0.05
C THR A 130 -0.20 5.44 1.14
N MET A 131 0.80 4.69 1.58
CA MET A 131 0.74 3.85 2.77
C MET A 131 1.28 4.62 3.97
N TYR A 132 0.54 4.64 5.07
CA TYR A 132 0.92 5.31 6.30
C TYR A 132 1.31 4.26 7.33
N PHE A 133 2.58 4.22 7.66
CA PHE A 133 3.12 3.28 8.65
C PHE A 133 3.29 3.95 10.00
N GLU A 134 3.13 3.17 11.06
CA GLU A 134 3.44 3.62 12.42
C GLU A 134 4.94 3.78 12.60
N GLY A 135 5.36 4.99 12.89
CA GLY A 135 6.71 5.33 13.27
C GLY A 135 6.87 5.50 14.78
N PRO A 136 8.05 5.96 15.24
CA PRO A 136 8.32 6.22 16.64
C PRO A 136 7.31 7.20 17.24
N LEU A 137 6.95 6.97 18.51
CA LEU A 137 6.03 7.84 19.26
C LEU A 137 4.63 7.97 18.62
N GLY A 138 4.22 7.01 17.78
CA GLY A 138 2.92 7.02 17.13
C GLY A 138 2.79 7.99 15.95
N VAL A 139 3.90 8.55 15.47
CA VAL A 139 3.91 9.38 14.25
C VAL A 139 3.66 8.50 13.03
N GLU A 140 2.83 8.96 12.10
CA GLU A 140 2.60 8.27 10.83
C GLU A 140 3.66 8.67 9.81
N ILE A 141 4.25 7.66 9.17
CA ILE A 141 5.27 7.84 8.12
C ILE A 141 4.63 7.52 6.78
N PRO A 142 4.45 8.51 5.89
CA PRO A 142 3.89 8.29 4.57
C PRO A 142 4.92 7.64 3.63
N VAL A 143 4.51 6.57 2.97
CA VAL A 143 5.29 5.87 1.94
C VAL A 143 4.48 5.86 0.65
N PRO A 144 4.94 6.54 -0.41
CA PRO A 144 4.24 6.55 -1.68
C PRO A 144 4.32 5.18 -2.35
N VAL A 145 3.22 4.76 -2.96
CA VAL A 145 3.07 3.49 -3.67
C VAL A 145 2.66 3.78 -5.10
N ASN A 146 3.39 3.16 -6.03
CA ASN A 146 3.08 3.18 -7.46
C ASN A 146 3.46 1.80 -8.01
N ILE A 147 2.47 0.91 -8.11
CA ILE A 147 2.67 -0.48 -8.51
C ILE A 147 1.68 -0.87 -9.60
N GLY A 148 2.17 -1.62 -10.59
CA GLY A 148 1.36 -2.12 -11.68
C GLY A 148 1.41 -3.63 -11.81
N ARG A 149 0.41 -4.19 -12.48
CA ARG A 149 0.38 -5.56 -12.96
C ARG A 149 -0.06 -5.54 -14.41
N TYR A 150 0.79 -6.01 -15.28
CA TYR A 150 0.53 -6.15 -16.71
C TYR A 150 -0.05 -7.53 -17.00
N GLY A 151 -1.09 -7.59 -17.83
CA GLY A 151 -1.84 -8.82 -18.11
C GLY A 151 -1.05 -9.98 -18.72
N ASN A 152 0.12 -9.73 -19.29
CA ASN A 152 1.02 -10.74 -19.88
C ASN A 152 2.33 -10.95 -19.10
N GLY A 153 2.42 -10.51 -17.86
CA GLY A 153 3.64 -10.60 -17.06
C GLY A 153 3.88 -12.01 -16.53
N ASN A 154 4.73 -12.77 -17.18
CA ASN A 154 5.51 -13.80 -16.48
C ASN A 154 6.41 -13.07 -15.48
N PHE A 155 6.29 -13.40 -14.18
CA PHE A 155 7.18 -12.95 -13.12
C PHE A 155 8.29 -13.97 -12.91
#